data_7a0245b327aab563882221cd577261e5
#
_entry.id   7a0245b327aab563882221cd577261e5
#
_cell.length_a   1.000
_cell.length_b   1.000
_cell.length_c   1.000
_cell.angle_alpha   90.00
_cell.angle_beta   90.00
_cell.angle_gamma   90.00
#
_symmetry.space_group_name_H-M   'P 1'
#
loop_
_entity.id
_entity.type
_entity.pdbx_description
1 polymer ?
#
loop_
_entity_poly.entity_id
_entity_poly.type
_entity_poly.pdbx_seq_one_letter_code
_entity_poly.pdbx_strand_id
1 'polypeptide(L)'
;MSVSLRLAPVPAVRSSDGLHVAIIMDGNGRWARQRGLPPIAGHRAGTRALRRTVEAAPGLGVRSLAVYAFSTENWGRPAQEVDDLMELFTETIRDQFPDLHRQGVCVRFVGRRDRCPAALLELMTDIERRTAENTRLDLWVAFDYGGRDELVRAARALVEEGVAAEAIDEAALRAHLYAPEMPDPDLVIRTSGELRVSNFLLWQAAYAEYHFTPDHWPDFGEEQLAEALSAYATRRRRFGKR
;
A
#
# COMPACT_ATOMS: atom_id res chain seq x y z
N MET A 1 -29.91 -13.56 -19.68
CA MET A 1 -29.27 -12.56 -20.55
C MET A 1 -28.22 -11.85 -19.71
N SER A 2 -26.95 -12.22 -19.88
CA SER A 2 -25.83 -11.63 -19.15
C SER A 2 -25.46 -10.32 -19.83
N VAL A 3 -25.76 -9.20 -19.19
CA VAL A 3 -25.31 -7.87 -19.64
C VAL A 3 -23.84 -7.75 -19.29
N SER A 4 -22.98 -7.98 -20.28
CA SER A 4 -21.55 -7.66 -20.18
C SER A 4 -21.42 -6.14 -20.15
N LEU A 5 -21.31 -5.55 -18.95
CA LEU A 5 -20.91 -4.17 -18.78
C LEU A 5 -19.48 -4.04 -19.33
N ARG A 6 -19.35 -3.48 -20.52
CA ARG A 6 -18.04 -3.02 -21.02
C ARG A 6 -17.65 -1.81 -20.18
N LEU A 7 -16.68 -2.01 -19.31
CA LEU A 7 -16.01 -0.88 -18.64
C LEU A 7 -15.55 0.12 -19.71
N ALA A 8 -15.86 1.40 -19.49
CA ALA A 8 -15.36 2.44 -20.37
C ALA A 8 -13.83 2.41 -20.34
N PRO A 9 -13.14 2.66 -21.47
CA PRO A 9 -11.69 2.68 -21.49
C PRO A 9 -11.17 3.72 -20.50
N VAL A 10 -10.29 3.29 -19.57
CA VAL A 10 -9.61 4.19 -18.65
C VAL A 10 -8.81 5.18 -19.51
N PRO A 11 -9.00 6.51 -19.34
CA PRO A 11 -8.26 7.50 -20.12
C PRO A 11 -6.76 7.29 -19.98
N ALA A 12 -6.01 7.44 -21.08
CA ALA A 12 -4.58 7.24 -21.11
C ALA A 12 -3.87 8.04 -20.00
N VAL A 13 -3.09 7.33 -19.19
CA VAL A 13 -2.27 7.86 -18.10
C VAL A 13 -1.28 8.87 -18.67
N ARG A 14 -1.16 10.04 -18.05
CA ARG A 14 -0.28 11.14 -18.50
C ARG A 14 1.18 10.99 -18.08
N SER A 15 1.53 9.99 -17.26
CA SER A 15 2.90 9.67 -16.88
C SER A 15 3.48 8.68 -17.89
N SER A 16 4.70 8.92 -18.37
CA SER A 16 5.40 8.00 -19.28
C SER A 16 5.67 6.64 -18.65
N ASP A 17 5.65 6.56 -17.32
CA ASP A 17 6.10 5.41 -16.54
C ASP A 17 4.96 4.65 -15.82
N GLY A 18 3.69 5.02 -16.05
CA GLY A 18 2.51 4.47 -15.40
C GLY A 18 2.14 5.18 -14.10
N LEU A 19 0.99 4.78 -13.49
CA LEU A 19 0.49 5.37 -12.25
C LEU A 19 1.09 4.74 -11.01
N HIS A 20 1.31 5.58 -10.00
CA HIS A 20 1.67 5.16 -8.65
C HIS A 20 0.45 5.33 -7.74
N VAL A 21 -0.08 4.22 -7.21
CA VAL A 21 -1.30 4.19 -6.39
C VAL A 21 -0.98 3.68 -4.99
N ALA A 22 -1.52 4.33 -3.97
CA ALA A 22 -1.42 3.87 -2.59
C ALA A 22 -2.82 3.55 -2.05
N ILE A 23 -2.97 2.45 -1.29
CA ILE A 23 -4.27 1.99 -0.79
C ILE A 23 -4.24 1.78 0.73
N ILE A 24 -5.16 2.45 1.42
CA ILE A 24 -5.47 2.19 2.83
C ILE A 24 -6.62 1.18 2.87
N MET A 25 -6.28 -0.06 3.20
CA MET A 25 -7.15 -1.24 3.16
C MET A 25 -8.03 -1.33 4.42
N ASP A 26 -9.03 -0.44 4.52
CA ASP A 26 -9.91 -0.34 5.69
C ASP A 26 -11.22 -1.12 5.52
N GLY A 27 -11.82 -1.53 6.65
CA GLY A 27 -13.15 -2.12 6.71
C GLY A 27 -13.22 -3.64 6.90
N ASN A 28 -12.10 -4.35 7.02
CA ASN A 28 -12.09 -5.81 7.21
C ASN A 28 -12.98 -6.27 8.39
N GLY A 29 -12.81 -5.66 9.56
CA GLY A 29 -13.61 -5.99 10.75
C GLY A 29 -15.07 -5.59 10.63
N ARG A 30 -15.38 -4.45 9.98
CA ARG A 30 -16.77 -4.01 9.72
C ARG A 30 -17.47 -4.98 8.77
N TRP A 31 -16.81 -5.36 7.71
CA TRP A 31 -17.28 -6.35 6.75
C TRP A 31 -17.63 -7.69 7.40
N ALA A 32 -16.75 -8.21 8.27
CA ALA A 32 -16.99 -9.44 9.01
C ALA A 32 -18.18 -9.32 9.96
N ARG A 33 -18.25 -8.23 10.72
CA ARG A 33 -19.35 -7.96 11.67
C ARG A 33 -20.71 -7.91 10.97
N GLN A 34 -20.83 -7.27 9.82
CA GLN A 34 -22.06 -7.20 9.02
C GLN A 34 -22.56 -8.59 8.58
N ARG A 35 -21.65 -9.59 8.54
CA ARG A 35 -21.94 -10.96 8.13
C ARG A 35 -21.99 -11.95 9.30
N GLY A 36 -21.94 -11.46 10.53
CA GLY A 36 -21.91 -12.32 11.73
C GLY A 36 -20.64 -13.18 11.85
N LEU A 37 -19.53 -12.76 11.22
CA LEU A 37 -18.27 -13.47 11.19
C LEU A 37 -17.26 -12.88 12.20
N PRO A 38 -16.30 -13.68 12.69
CA PRO A 38 -15.21 -13.17 13.51
C PRO A 38 -14.29 -12.23 12.69
N PRO A 39 -13.63 -11.23 13.33
CA PRO A 39 -12.79 -10.25 12.64
C PRO A 39 -11.74 -10.85 11.70
N ILE A 40 -11.11 -11.97 12.09
CA ILE A 40 -10.10 -12.68 11.28
C ILE A 40 -10.64 -13.13 9.93
N ALA A 41 -11.93 -13.48 9.82
CA ALA A 41 -12.56 -13.83 8.54
C ALA A 41 -12.58 -12.63 7.58
N GLY A 42 -12.76 -11.41 8.09
CA GLY A 42 -12.66 -10.18 7.31
C GLY A 42 -11.24 -9.95 6.81
N HIS A 43 -10.23 -10.17 7.64
CA HIS A 43 -8.83 -10.06 7.24
C HIS A 43 -8.46 -11.10 6.18
N ARG A 44 -8.90 -12.36 6.32
CA ARG A 44 -8.74 -13.41 5.28
C ARG A 44 -9.45 -13.04 3.97
N ALA A 45 -10.62 -12.41 4.03
CA ALA A 45 -11.27 -11.87 2.84
C ALA A 45 -10.50 -10.71 2.22
N GLY A 46 -9.89 -9.86 3.06
CA GLY A 46 -9.01 -8.76 2.66
C GLY A 46 -7.75 -9.23 1.92
N THR A 47 -7.16 -10.38 2.28
CA THR A 47 -5.99 -10.91 1.54
C THR A 47 -6.39 -11.36 0.12
N ARG A 48 -7.61 -11.88 -0.05
CA ARG A 48 -8.13 -12.19 -1.39
C ARG A 48 -8.42 -10.93 -2.21
N ALA A 49 -8.88 -9.85 -1.56
CA ALA A 49 -9.05 -8.55 -2.22
C ALA A 49 -7.71 -7.97 -2.67
N LEU A 50 -6.66 -8.06 -1.84
CA LEU A 50 -5.30 -7.66 -2.22
C LEU A 50 -4.84 -8.40 -3.49
N ARG A 51 -5.00 -9.72 -3.52
CA ARG A 51 -4.63 -10.52 -4.68
C ARG A 51 -5.34 -10.03 -5.95
N ARG A 52 -6.69 -9.88 -5.92
CA ARG A 52 -7.45 -9.38 -7.08
C ARG A 52 -6.98 -8.00 -7.54
N THR A 53 -6.69 -7.11 -6.59
CA THR A 53 -6.23 -5.76 -6.88
C THR A 53 -4.84 -5.77 -7.53
N VAL A 54 -3.90 -6.57 -7.01
CA VAL A 54 -2.55 -6.74 -7.59
C VAL A 54 -2.61 -7.34 -9.00
N GLU A 55 -3.48 -8.33 -9.21
CA GLU A 55 -3.66 -8.97 -10.52
C GLU A 55 -4.22 -7.99 -11.58
N ALA A 56 -5.16 -7.12 -11.18
CA ALA A 56 -5.81 -6.15 -12.05
C ALA A 56 -4.96 -4.89 -12.31
N ALA A 57 -4.18 -4.44 -11.33
CA ALA A 57 -3.48 -3.16 -11.35
C ALA A 57 -2.66 -2.90 -12.63
N PRO A 58 -1.82 -3.83 -13.14
CA PRO A 58 -1.06 -3.59 -14.37
C PRO A 58 -1.94 -3.38 -15.61
N GLY A 59 -3.05 -4.12 -15.71
CA GLY A 59 -4.01 -3.99 -16.82
C GLY A 59 -4.72 -2.63 -16.84
N LEU A 60 -4.76 -1.94 -15.70
CA LEU A 60 -5.36 -0.62 -15.52
C LEU A 60 -4.31 0.51 -15.57
N GLY A 61 -3.06 0.23 -15.94
CA GLY A 61 -2.00 1.22 -16.07
C GLY A 61 -1.30 1.60 -14.77
N VAL A 62 -1.49 0.83 -13.69
CA VAL A 62 -0.77 1.00 -12.43
C VAL A 62 0.58 0.31 -12.53
N ARG A 63 1.66 1.06 -12.33
CA ARG A 63 3.05 0.59 -12.36
C ARG A 63 3.58 0.28 -10.97
N SER A 64 3.12 1.02 -9.97
CA SER A 64 3.52 0.89 -8.58
C SER A 64 2.29 0.95 -7.68
N LEU A 65 2.17 0.00 -6.77
CA LEU A 65 1.07 -0.12 -5.83
C LEU A 65 1.62 -0.21 -4.40
N ALA A 66 1.33 0.79 -3.57
CA ALA A 66 1.63 0.75 -2.14
C ALA A 66 0.37 0.36 -1.34
N VAL A 67 0.48 -0.58 -0.40
CA VAL A 67 -0.65 -1.04 0.40
C VAL A 67 -0.34 -0.95 1.89
N TYR A 68 -1.29 -0.44 2.69
CA TYR A 68 -1.13 -0.30 4.14
C TYR A 68 -1.57 -1.58 4.83
N ALA A 69 -0.62 -2.49 5.07
CA ALA A 69 -0.89 -3.82 5.62
C ALA A 69 -0.96 -3.84 7.15
N PHE A 70 -0.03 -3.15 7.84
CA PHE A 70 0.02 -3.09 9.30
C PHE A 70 0.67 -1.78 9.76
N SER A 71 -0.06 -0.98 10.55
CA SER A 71 0.45 0.29 11.06
C SER A 71 1.16 0.14 12.40
N THR A 72 2.02 1.12 12.75
CA THR A 72 2.65 1.19 14.07
C THR A 72 1.63 1.24 15.20
N GLU A 73 0.45 1.80 14.99
CA GLU A 73 -0.65 1.89 15.94
C GLU A 73 -1.34 0.54 16.17
N ASN A 74 -1.24 -0.39 15.23
CA ASN A 74 -1.88 -1.71 15.36
C ASN A 74 -1.27 -2.58 16.47
N TRP A 75 -0.03 -2.31 16.88
CA TRP A 75 0.56 -2.95 18.05
C TRP A 75 -0.19 -2.66 19.37
N GLY A 76 -0.99 -1.59 19.42
CA GLY A 76 -1.86 -1.26 20.55
C GLY A 76 -3.16 -2.06 20.62
N ARG A 77 -3.41 -2.98 19.68
CA ARG A 77 -4.56 -3.89 19.72
C ARG A 77 -4.38 -4.97 20.79
N PRO A 78 -5.46 -5.69 21.17
CA PRO A 78 -5.32 -6.86 22.06
C PRO A 78 -4.26 -7.84 21.52
N ALA A 79 -3.42 -8.39 22.41
CA ALA A 79 -2.28 -9.23 22.01
C ALA A 79 -2.70 -10.39 21.10
N GLN A 80 -3.80 -11.09 21.44
CA GLN A 80 -4.31 -12.19 20.62
C GLN A 80 -4.66 -11.74 19.19
N GLU A 81 -5.24 -10.54 19.01
CA GLU A 81 -5.54 -10.01 17.68
C GLU A 81 -4.26 -9.72 16.89
N VAL A 82 -3.22 -9.22 17.56
CA VAL A 82 -1.90 -8.98 16.93
C VAL A 82 -1.28 -10.31 16.50
N ASP A 83 -1.29 -11.31 17.36
CA ASP A 83 -0.74 -12.65 17.06
C ASP A 83 -1.47 -13.28 15.87
N ASP A 84 -2.80 -13.24 15.86
CA ASP A 84 -3.62 -13.75 14.75
C ASP A 84 -3.31 -13.03 13.43
N LEU A 85 -3.04 -11.72 13.48
CA LEU A 85 -2.66 -10.94 12.31
C LEU A 85 -1.25 -11.28 11.81
N MET A 86 -0.29 -11.50 12.71
CA MET A 86 1.08 -11.92 12.35
C MET A 86 1.09 -13.31 11.72
N GLU A 87 0.29 -14.24 12.24
CA GLU A 87 0.12 -15.57 11.65
C GLU A 87 -0.52 -15.47 10.26
N LEU A 88 -1.62 -14.75 10.13
CA LEU A 88 -2.30 -14.53 8.84
C LEU A 88 -1.37 -13.86 7.82
N PHE A 89 -0.57 -12.89 8.24
CA PHE A 89 0.37 -12.22 7.36
C PHE A 89 1.44 -13.20 6.85
N THR A 90 1.98 -14.03 7.74
CA THR A 90 2.95 -15.08 7.41
C THR A 90 2.36 -16.11 6.44
N GLU A 91 1.14 -16.60 6.71
CA GLU A 91 0.41 -17.52 5.83
C GLU A 91 0.19 -16.87 4.45
N THR A 92 -0.33 -15.64 4.41
CA THR A 92 -0.62 -14.91 3.17
C THR A 92 0.62 -14.76 2.31
N ILE A 93 1.76 -14.43 2.92
CA ILE A 93 3.01 -14.32 2.19
C ILE A 93 3.39 -15.68 1.58
N ARG A 94 3.38 -16.76 2.36
CA ARG A 94 3.75 -18.10 1.88
C ARG A 94 2.86 -18.58 0.73
N ASP A 95 1.56 -18.34 0.84
CA ASP A 95 0.58 -18.85 -0.10
C ASP A 95 0.55 -18.03 -1.40
N GLN A 96 0.69 -16.71 -1.32
CA GLN A 96 0.54 -15.84 -2.49
C GLN A 96 1.86 -15.54 -3.20
N PHE A 97 2.99 -15.65 -2.51
CA PHE A 97 4.29 -15.32 -3.08
C PHE A 97 4.62 -16.07 -4.38
N PRO A 98 4.43 -17.40 -4.50
CA PRO A 98 4.75 -18.10 -5.74
C PRO A 98 3.96 -17.56 -6.94
N ASP A 99 2.71 -17.14 -6.71
CA ASP A 99 1.85 -16.57 -7.74
C ASP A 99 2.31 -15.17 -8.13
N LEU A 100 2.61 -14.32 -7.16
CA LEU A 100 3.12 -12.96 -7.40
C LEU A 100 4.43 -12.98 -8.19
N HIS A 101 5.35 -13.87 -7.82
CA HIS A 101 6.61 -14.03 -8.54
C HIS A 101 6.40 -14.47 -9.99
N ARG A 102 5.53 -15.47 -10.22
CA ARG A 102 5.20 -15.92 -11.59
C ARG A 102 4.53 -14.82 -12.43
N GLN A 103 3.80 -13.93 -11.79
CA GLN A 103 3.16 -12.78 -12.44
C GLN A 103 4.13 -11.60 -12.69
N GLY A 104 5.39 -11.72 -12.30
CA GLY A 104 6.39 -10.67 -12.50
C GLY A 104 6.22 -9.46 -11.56
N VAL A 105 5.62 -9.67 -10.36
CA VAL A 105 5.47 -8.63 -9.33
C VAL A 105 6.76 -8.55 -8.51
N CYS A 106 7.34 -7.35 -8.40
CA CYS A 106 8.43 -7.05 -7.48
C CYS A 106 7.84 -6.63 -6.13
N VAL A 107 8.13 -7.38 -5.06
CA VAL A 107 7.60 -7.13 -3.73
C VAL A 107 8.66 -6.49 -2.85
N ARG A 108 8.30 -5.39 -2.17
CA ARG A 108 9.14 -4.70 -1.19
C ARG A 108 8.35 -4.38 0.07
N PHE A 109 8.99 -4.48 1.23
CA PHE A 109 8.37 -4.14 2.51
C PHE A 109 8.91 -2.82 3.03
N VAL A 110 8.00 -1.93 3.41
CA VAL A 110 8.29 -0.58 3.89
C VAL A 110 7.84 -0.43 5.33
N GLY A 111 8.73 0.01 6.22
CA GLY A 111 8.46 0.19 7.64
C GLY A 111 9.55 -0.40 8.53
N ARG A 112 9.23 -0.51 9.82
CA ARG A 112 10.15 -1.05 10.82
C ARG A 112 10.32 -2.56 10.68
N ARG A 113 11.52 -3.04 11.03
CA ARG A 113 11.84 -4.47 11.02
C ARG A 113 12.26 -5.00 12.39
N ASP A 114 12.58 -4.10 13.31
CA ASP A 114 13.11 -4.42 14.64
C ASP A 114 12.10 -5.09 15.58
N ARG A 115 10.81 -4.93 15.35
CA ARG A 115 9.72 -5.58 16.09
C ARG A 115 9.16 -6.81 15.39
N CYS A 116 9.62 -7.08 14.18
CA CYS A 116 9.14 -8.18 13.38
C CYS A 116 9.65 -9.53 13.93
N PRO A 117 8.81 -10.56 14.06
CA PRO A 117 9.27 -11.91 14.38
C PRO A 117 10.34 -12.39 13.41
N ALA A 118 11.41 -13.01 13.91
CA ALA A 118 12.57 -13.39 13.09
C ALA A 118 12.18 -14.22 11.85
N ALA A 119 11.31 -15.22 12.02
CA ALA A 119 10.85 -16.05 10.91
C ALA A 119 10.09 -15.27 9.82
N LEU A 120 9.31 -14.24 10.20
CA LEU A 120 8.64 -13.36 9.26
C LEU A 120 9.64 -12.45 8.54
N LEU A 121 10.63 -11.92 9.27
CA LEU A 121 11.68 -11.10 8.68
C LEU A 121 12.52 -11.85 7.64
N GLU A 122 12.89 -13.10 7.94
CA GLU A 122 13.58 -13.98 6.98
C GLU A 122 12.74 -14.21 5.72
N LEU A 123 11.46 -14.48 5.88
CA LEU A 123 10.52 -14.68 4.78
C LEU A 123 10.37 -13.42 3.92
N MET A 124 10.20 -12.26 4.53
CA MET A 124 10.14 -10.97 3.82
C MET A 124 11.42 -10.72 3.01
N THR A 125 12.57 -10.94 3.62
CA THR A 125 13.88 -10.76 2.98
C THR A 125 14.09 -11.71 1.80
N ASP A 126 13.69 -13.00 1.94
CA ASP A 126 13.78 -13.96 0.84
C ASP A 126 12.89 -13.55 -0.34
N ILE A 127 11.69 -13.06 -0.08
CA ILE A 127 10.77 -12.59 -1.10
C ILE A 127 11.30 -11.37 -1.83
N GLU A 128 11.77 -10.36 -1.12
CA GLU A 128 12.37 -9.16 -1.71
C GLU A 128 13.50 -9.57 -2.66
N ARG A 129 14.41 -10.43 -2.20
CA ARG A 129 15.53 -10.93 -2.99
C ARG A 129 15.08 -11.69 -4.25
N ARG A 130 14.12 -12.59 -4.13
CA ARG A 130 13.65 -13.43 -5.23
C ARG A 130 12.84 -12.68 -6.27
N THR A 131 12.18 -11.58 -5.89
CA THR A 131 11.37 -10.77 -6.81
C THR A 131 12.08 -9.52 -7.32
N ALA A 132 13.31 -9.26 -6.92
CA ALA A 132 14.04 -8.02 -7.20
C ALA A 132 14.09 -7.68 -8.70
N GLU A 133 14.20 -8.69 -9.58
CA GLU A 133 14.31 -8.54 -11.04
C GLU A 133 12.92 -8.50 -11.74
N ASN A 134 11.82 -8.62 -11.00
CA ASN A 134 10.50 -8.55 -11.59
C ASN A 134 10.16 -7.11 -11.98
N THR A 135 9.45 -6.94 -13.09
CA THR A 135 9.25 -5.61 -13.69
C THR A 135 7.80 -5.29 -14.07
N ARG A 136 6.85 -6.19 -13.83
CA ARG A 136 5.45 -5.96 -14.24
C ARG A 136 4.72 -4.99 -13.32
N LEU A 137 4.95 -5.09 -12.00
CA LEU A 137 4.36 -4.25 -10.97
C LEU A 137 5.31 -4.17 -9.79
N ASP A 138 5.56 -2.98 -9.26
CA ASP A 138 6.20 -2.77 -7.97
C ASP A 138 5.13 -2.76 -6.86
N LEU A 139 5.15 -3.76 -5.98
CA LEU A 139 4.26 -3.87 -4.83
C LEU A 139 5.00 -3.50 -3.55
N TRP A 140 4.62 -2.37 -2.95
CA TRP A 140 5.16 -1.87 -1.68
C TRP A 140 4.20 -2.20 -0.56
N VAL A 141 4.61 -3.06 0.35
CA VAL A 141 3.79 -3.49 1.49
C VAL A 141 4.23 -2.73 2.73
N ALA A 142 3.46 -1.72 3.12
CA ALA A 142 3.72 -0.96 4.34
C ALA A 142 3.34 -1.81 5.56
N PHE A 143 4.36 -2.34 6.24
CA PHE A 143 4.26 -3.21 7.40
C PHE A 143 5.03 -2.62 8.59
N ASP A 144 4.40 -2.58 9.77
CA ASP A 144 4.88 -1.84 10.94
C ASP A 144 5.31 -0.41 10.56
N TYR A 145 4.44 0.23 9.77
CA TYR A 145 4.70 1.52 9.16
C TYR A 145 3.89 2.63 9.85
N GLY A 146 4.50 3.81 9.97
CA GLY A 146 3.85 5.04 10.37
C GLY A 146 4.65 6.24 9.87
N GLY A 147 4.03 7.15 9.12
CA GLY A 147 4.71 8.27 8.49
C GLY A 147 5.39 9.23 9.49
N ARG A 148 4.81 9.39 10.68
CA ARG A 148 5.46 10.20 11.74
C ARG A 148 6.72 9.51 12.26
N ASP A 149 6.68 8.18 12.49
CA ASP A 149 7.85 7.42 12.92
C ASP A 149 8.95 7.42 11.84
N GLU A 150 8.57 7.25 10.59
CA GLU A 150 9.48 7.35 9.44
C GLU A 150 10.24 8.67 9.41
N LEU A 151 9.53 9.80 9.53
CA LEU A 151 10.14 11.14 9.53
C LEU A 151 11.07 11.36 10.73
N VAL A 152 10.68 10.90 11.93
CA VAL A 152 11.50 10.99 13.13
C VAL A 152 12.78 10.16 12.98
N ARG A 153 12.68 8.96 12.39
CA ARG A 153 13.84 8.11 12.11
C ARG A 153 14.77 8.73 11.08
N ALA A 154 14.23 9.28 9.99
CA ALA A 154 15.02 9.96 8.98
C ALA A 154 15.79 11.16 9.57
N ALA A 155 15.11 11.98 10.39
CA ALA A 155 15.76 13.09 11.08
C ALA A 155 16.87 12.63 12.04
N ARG A 156 16.67 11.54 12.78
CA ARG A 156 17.70 10.97 13.67
C ARG A 156 18.91 10.47 12.88
N ALA A 157 18.69 9.75 11.78
CA ALA A 157 19.77 9.26 10.94
C ALA A 157 20.65 10.40 10.41
N LEU A 158 20.04 11.49 9.93
CA LEU A 158 20.78 12.68 9.49
C LEU A 158 21.67 13.27 10.61
N VAL A 159 21.16 13.33 11.85
CA VAL A 159 21.94 13.82 13.02
C VAL A 159 23.05 12.84 13.37
N GLU A 160 22.78 11.53 13.37
CA GLU A 160 23.76 10.49 13.69
C GLU A 160 24.91 10.44 12.66
N GLU A 161 24.62 10.76 11.39
CA GLU A 161 25.62 10.89 10.32
C GLU A 161 26.37 12.22 10.35
N GLY A 162 26.01 13.14 11.26
CA GLY A 162 26.66 14.45 11.40
C GLY A 162 26.37 15.41 10.25
N VAL A 163 25.23 15.26 9.57
CA VAL A 163 24.83 16.17 8.49
C VAL A 163 24.60 17.56 9.04
N ALA A 164 25.28 18.57 8.47
CA ALA A 164 25.13 19.95 8.88
C ALA A 164 23.71 20.47 8.63
N ALA A 165 23.18 21.30 9.51
CA ALA A 165 21.79 21.79 9.44
C ALA A 165 21.46 22.42 8.09
N GLU A 166 22.42 23.13 7.49
CA GLU A 166 22.28 23.79 6.19
C GLU A 166 22.21 22.82 4.99
N ALA A 167 22.65 21.57 5.20
CA ALA A 167 22.63 20.51 4.20
C ALA A 167 21.37 19.61 4.34
N ILE A 168 20.55 19.83 5.37
CA ILE A 168 19.29 19.12 5.54
C ILE A 168 18.22 19.78 4.67
N ASP A 169 18.02 19.22 3.48
CA ASP A 169 16.97 19.60 2.54
C ASP A 169 15.96 18.44 2.30
N GLU A 170 15.00 18.64 1.40
CA GLU A 170 14.01 17.61 1.06
C GLU A 170 14.66 16.33 0.50
N ALA A 171 15.73 16.47 -0.28
CA ALA A 171 16.45 15.35 -0.88
C ALA A 171 17.21 14.55 0.18
N ALA A 172 17.89 15.25 1.11
CA ALA A 172 18.57 14.63 2.23
C ALA A 172 17.57 13.86 3.13
N LEU A 173 16.43 14.47 3.46
CA LEU A 173 15.40 13.79 4.25
C LEU A 173 14.83 12.57 3.51
N ARG A 174 14.52 12.70 2.22
CA ARG A 174 14.02 11.61 1.38
C ARG A 174 14.98 10.43 1.34
N ALA A 175 16.29 10.67 1.23
CA ALA A 175 17.31 9.63 1.19
C ALA A 175 17.34 8.75 2.46
N HIS A 176 16.76 9.24 3.57
CA HIS A 176 16.71 8.54 4.86
C HIS A 176 15.32 7.98 5.22
N LEU A 177 14.33 8.10 4.33
CA LEU A 177 13.05 7.42 4.49
C LEU A 177 13.23 5.90 4.40
N TYR A 178 12.21 5.13 4.79
CA TYR A 178 12.26 3.65 4.76
C TYR A 178 12.51 3.07 3.36
N ALA A 179 12.02 3.74 2.32
CA ALA A 179 12.17 3.35 0.92
C ALA A 179 12.36 4.61 0.05
N PRO A 180 13.60 5.16 -0.01
CA PRO A 180 13.88 6.38 -0.79
C PRO A 180 13.53 6.25 -2.27
N GLU A 181 13.62 5.04 -2.81
CA GLU A 181 13.34 4.69 -4.20
C GLU A 181 11.85 4.51 -4.50
N MET A 182 10.99 4.43 -3.48
CA MET A 182 9.55 4.33 -3.68
C MET A 182 9.02 5.63 -4.31
N PRO A 183 8.31 5.56 -5.45
CA PRO A 183 7.75 6.76 -6.05
C PRO A 183 6.63 7.36 -5.20
N ASP A 184 6.49 8.69 -5.29
CA ASP A 184 5.37 9.37 -4.65
C ASP A 184 4.06 8.97 -5.32
N PRO A 185 3.01 8.66 -4.54
CA PRO A 185 1.75 8.24 -5.12
C PRO A 185 1.05 9.39 -5.85
N ASP A 186 0.51 9.08 -7.04
CA ASP A 186 -0.40 9.98 -7.75
C ASP A 186 -1.77 10.00 -7.11
N LEU A 187 -2.22 8.84 -6.62
CA LEU A 187 -3.54 8.62 -6.04
C LEU A 187 -3.44 7.80 -4.75
N VAL A 188 -4.06 8.30 -3.69
CA VAL A 188 -4.31 7.54 -2.47
C VAL A 188 -5.78 7.14 -2.41
N ILE A 189 -6.05 5.85 -2.32
CA ILE A 189 -7.40 5.29 -2.18
C ILE A 189 -7.60 4.85 -0.73
N ARG A 190 -8.74 5.18 -0.13
CA ARG A 190 -9.13 4.60 1.15
C ARG A 190 -10.54 4.02 1.06
N THR A 191 -10.66 2.78 1.49
CA THR A 191 -11.92 2.05 1.56
C THR A 191 -12.68 2.35 2.86
N SER A 192 -13.97 2.00 2.90
CA SER A 192 -14.83 2.01 4.09
C SER A 192 -15.36 3.37 4.53
N GLY A 193 -15.36 4.39 3.65
CA GLY A 193 -15.99 5.69 3.87
C GLY A 193 -15.27 6.62 4.85
N GLU A 194 -14.06 6.28 5.29
CA GLU A 194 -13.27 7.08 6.23
C GLU A 194 -12.44 8.13 5.50
N LEU A 195 -12.54 9.41 5.92
CA LEU A 195 -11.94 10.56 5.23
C LEU A 195 -10.65 11.05 5.91
N ARG A 196 -9.74 10.14 6.21
CA ARG A 196 -8.43 10.43 6.84
C ARG A 196 -7.33 9.54 6.29
N VAL A 197 -6.07 9.93 6.40
CA VAL A 197 -4.90 9.19 5.91
C VAL A 197 -4.25 8.28 6.95
N SER A 198 -4.63 8.40 8.22
CA SER A 198 -4.18 7.54 9.32
C SER A 198 -2.67 7.29 9.35
N ASN A 199 -1.87 8.35 9.26
CA ASN A 199 -0.42 8.28 9.35
C ASN A 199 0.25 7.52 8.18
N PHE A 200 -0.44 7.33 7.05
CA PHE A 200 0.08 6.61 5.88
C PHE A 200 0.76 7.57 4.90
N LEU A 201 2.01 7.27 4.54
CA LEU A 201 2.81 7.95 3.51
C LEU A 201 2.77 9.49 3.59
N LEU A 202 2.92 10.06 4.82
CA LEU A 202 2.73 11.50 5.05
C LEU A 202 3.64 12.38 4.19
N TRP A 203 4.87 11.97 3.98
CA TRP A 203 5.82 12.68 3.13
C TRP A 203 5.53 12.46 1.65
N GLN A 204 5.41 11.21 1.25
CA GLN A 204 5.29 10.81 -0.15
C GLN A 204 3.94 11.23 -0.77
N ALA A 205 2.86 11.27 0.04
CA ALA A 205 1.51 11.63 -0.41
C ALA A 205 1.20 13.13 -0.37
N ALA A 206 2.21 13.98 -0.15
CA ALA A 206 2.02 15.44 -0.01
C ALA A 206 1.30 16.09 -1.20
N TYR A 207 1.47 15.54 -2.40
CA TYR A 207 0.84 16.03 -3.64
C TYR A 207 -0.10 14.99 -4.29
N ALA A 208 -0.43 13.91 -3.59
CA ALA A 208 -1.35 12.90 -4.08
C ALA A 208 -2.78 13.42 -4.18
N GLU A 209 -3.54 12.91 -5.15
CA GLU A 209 -4.99 13.02 -5.14
C GLU A 209 -5.59 11.93 -4.24
N TYR A 210 -6.79 12.16 -3.71
CA TYR A 210 -7.45 11.22 -2.80
C TYR A 210 -8.78 10.74 -3.38
N HIS A 211 -9.01 9.43 -3.28
CA HIS A 211 -10.30 8.80 -3.57
C HIS A 211 -10.78 8.01 -2.34
N PHE A 212 -11.96 8.36 -1.83
CA PHE A 212 -12.57 7.69 -0.71
C PHE A 212 -13.81 6.93 -1.19
N THR A 213 -13.82 5.60 -1.02
CA THR A 213 -14.99 4.76 -1.37
C THR A 213 -15.69 4.24 -0.12
N PRO A 214 -17.04 4.14 -0.12
CA PRO A 214 -17.79 3.52 0.98
C PRO A 214 -17.59 2.01 1.06
N ASP A 215 -17.12 1.36 -0.01
CA ASP A 215 -16.91 -0.07 -0.08
C ASP A 215 -15.91 -0.54 0.98
N HIS A 216 -16.17 -1.67 1.61
CA HIS A 216 -15.20 -2.30 2.49
C HIS A 216 -14.11 -2.99 1.71
N TRP A 217 -12.88 -3.00 2.23
CA TRP A 217 -11.74 -3.60 1.55
C TRP A 217 -11.98 -5.04 1.04
N PRO A 218 -12.63 -5.97 1.77
CA PRO A 218 -12.92 -7.31 1.24
C PRO A 218 -13.77 -7.34 -0.02
N ASP A 219 -14.56 -6.31 -0.30
CA ASP A 219 -15.40 -6.21 -1.49
C ASP A 219 -14.71 -5.40 -2.62
N PHE A 220 -13.52 -4.82 -2.37
CA PHE A 220 -12.73 -4.07 -3.33
C PHE A 220 -12.05 -5.00 -4.34
N GLY A 221 -11.95 -4.57 -5.60
CA GLY A 221 -11.32 -5.32 -6.69
C GLY A 221 -11.07 -4.46 -7.92
N GLU A 222 -11.04 -5.11 -9.08
CA GLU A 222 -10.77 -4.47 -10.38
C GLU A 222 -11.75 -3.33 -10.69
N GLU A 223 -13.05 -3.55 -10.47
CA GLU A 223 -14.09 -2.57 -10.77
C GLU A 223 -13.91 -1.29 -9.95
N GLN A 224 -13.74 -1.40 -8.62
CA GLN A 224 -13.53 -0.27 -7.73
C GLN A 224 -12.20 0.45 -8.01
N LEU A 225 -11.15 -0.31 -8.35
CA LEU A 225 -9.88 0.29 -8.76
C LEU A 225 -10.04 1.09 -10.06
N ALA A 226 -10.71 0.53 -11.06
CA ALA A 226 -10.98 1.20 -12.32
C ALA A 226 -11.82 2.47 -12.13
N GLU A 227 -12.83 2.45 -11.24
CA GLU A 227 -13.62 3.63 -10.87
C GLU A 227 -12.75 4.72 -10.25
N ALA A 228 -11.90 4.37 -9.27
CA ALA A 228 -11.00 5.32 -8.63
C ALA A 228 -10.02 5.96 -9.63
N LEU A 229 -9.48 5.17 -10.56
CA LEU A 229 -8.58 5.64 -11.62
C LEU A 229 -9.31 6.52 -12.64
N SER A 230 -10.54 6.19 -13.00
CA SER A 230 -11.38 7.02 -13.87
C SER A 230 -11.69 8.37 -13.22
N ALA A 231 -12.05 8.37 -11.93
CA ALA A 231 -12.28 9.59 -11.17
C ALA A 231 -11.00 10.45 -11.10
N TYR A 232 -9.84 9.84 -10.90
CA TYR A 232 -8.54 10.52 -10.94
C TYR A 232 -8.27 11.15 -12.31
N ALA A 233 -8.49 10.44 -13.40
CA ALA A 233 -8.21 10.90 -14.76
C ALA A 233 -9.03 12.15 -15.16
N THR A 234 -10.19 12.37 -14.54
CA THR A 234 -11.02 13.56 -14.78
C THR A 234 -10.52 14.81 -14.07
N ARG A 235 -9.62 14.65 -13.08
CA ARG A 235 -9.10 15.78 -12.29
C ARG A 235 -8.01 16.54 -13.02
N ARG A 236 -7.94 17.86 -12.79
CA ARG A 236 -6.89 18.74 -13.32
C ARG A 236 -5.88 19.04 -12.21
N ARG A 237 -4.72 18.39 -12.26
CA ARG A 237 -3.59 18.71 -11.36
C ARG A 237 -2.97 20.04 -11.77
N ARG A 238 -2.96 21.02 -10.88
CA ARG A 238 -2.43 22.38 -11.16
C ARG A 238 -1.06 22.63 -10.52
N PHE A 239 -0.60 21.83 -9.56
CA PHE A 239 0.68 21.98 -8.82
C PHE A 239 0.99 23.43 -8.41
N GLY A 240 -0.02 24.16 -7.93
CA GLY A 240 0.11 25.58 -7.57
C GLY A 240 0.34 26.54 -8.74
N LYS A 241 0.33 26.08 -9.98
CA LYS A 241 0.46 26.92 -11.19
C LYS A 241 -0.93 27.26 -11.73
N ARG A 242 -1.11 28.55 -12.12
CA ARG A 242 -2.35 29.05 -12.74
C ARG A 242 -2.42 28.67 -14.22
#